data_247619eb66f94ad864d1fd2dbe619014
#
_entry.id   247619eb66f94ad864d1fd2dbe619014
#
_cell.length_a   1.000
_cell.length_b   1.000
_cell.length_c   1.000
_cell.angle_alpha   90.00
_cell.angle_beta   90.00
_cell.angle_gamma   90.00
#
_symmetry.space_group_name_H-M   'P 1'
#
loop_
_entity.id
_entity.type
_entity.pdbx_description
1 polymer ?
#
loop_
_entity_poly.entity_id
_entity_poly.type
_entity_poly.pdbx_seq_one_letter_code
_entity_poly.pdbx_strand_id
1 'polypeptide(L)'
;MSSELPSDRGIAVTIGELDAASDEEVLRAGMDRARAAFGAEVARTPALTLAAAWSEVLRHGVAAAVRLCAGVDPSDWAWFVSGSVARGEAAPGSDVETMIVLSDSVDDAGKADLLARAAEVHATLERCGIRGDANGVLASRPRFCRRLGSWAEGIDRWASQPGADRGVVMTGLMADSTGGWGAMDLAEDELRVATVAAARRNYPVRQALLQDATAIRATLPSRLRMFATHADAVDVKLAAIDPVVKIARWSGLSAGSDHLSTLQRLDDAAAANVLDAEDVSILHDCFTWLVRFRWRVRAGAFADSPYDTRSPVNDVVSLSATAPQERAMLRSVVREVTGISRKLTYLASTSAFR
;
A
#
# COMPACT_ATOMS: atom_id res chain seq x y z
N MET A 1 29.91 4.10 -16.40
CA MET A 1 29.67 5.38 -15.70
C MET A 1 28.17 5.56 -15.68
N SER A 2 27.50 5.11 -14.61
CA SER A 2 26.06 5.30 -14.40
C SER A 2 25.86 6.77 -14.07
N SER A 3 25.09 7.48 -14.90
CA SER A 3 24.66 8.84 -14.60
C SER A 3 23.65 8.78 -13.46
N GLU A 4 24.10 9.00 -12.23
CA GLU A 4 23.18 9.28 -11.12
C GLU A 4 22.35 10.49 -11.51
N LEU A 5 21.04 10.31 -11.57
CA LEU A 5 20.10 11.40 -11.81
C LEU A 5 20.22 12.40 -10.64
N PRO A 6 20.11 13.72 -10.88
CA PRO A 6 20.15 14.73 -9.81
C PRO A 6 19.12 14.50 -8.69
N SER A 7 18.04 13.76 -9.00
CA SER A 7 16.98 13.31 -8.07
C SER A 7 17.47 12.32 -7.00
N ASP A 8 18.39 11.40 -7.34
CA ASP A 8 18.84 10.37 -6.41
C ASP A 8 19.64 10.95 -5.24
N ARG A 9 20.48 11.97 -5.50
CA ARG A 9 21.21 12.68 -4.44
C ARG A 9 20.28 13.44 -3.49
N GLY A 10 19.26 14.10 -4.01
CA GLY A 10 18.30 14.85 -3.20
C GLY A 10 17.50 13.93 -2.27
N ILE A 11 17.05 12.79 -2.79
CA ILE A 11 16.33 11.78 -2.02
C ILE A 11 17.22 11.15 -0.96
N ALA A 12 18.45 10.76 -1.30
CA ALA A 12 19.41 10.19 -0.36
C ALA A 12 19.77 11.14 0.79
N VAL A 13 19.94 12.45 0.50
CA VAL A 13 20.15 13.47 1.53
C VAL A 13 18.94 13.58 2.44
N THR A 14 17.73 13.61 1.89
CA THR A 14 16.48 13.67 2.69
C THR A 14 16.33 12.46 3.60
N ILE A 15 16.60 11.26 3.10
CA ILE A 15 16.55 10.03 3.90
C ILE A 15 17.59 10.10 5.03
N GLY A 16 18.81 10.51 4.75
CA GLY A 16 19.86 10.69 5.77
C GLY A 16 19.47 11.67 6.87
N GLU A 17 18.76 12.76 6.52
CA GLU A 17 18.24 13.72 7.50
C GLU A 17 17.14 13.11 8.39
N LEU A 18 16.24 12.29 7.84
CA LEU A 18 15.21 11.60 8.62
C LEU A 18 15.82 10.56 9.57
N ASP A 19 16.83 9.81 9.10
CA ASP A 19 17.54 8.83 9.92
C ASP A 19 18.34 9.49 11.05
N ALA A 20 18.82 10.71 10.84
CA ALA A 20 19.54 11.49 11.84
C ALA A 20 18.62 12.32 12.77
N ALA A 21 17.29 12.29 12.58
CA ALA A 21 16.36 13.09 13.39
C ALA A 21 16.49 12.75 14.89
N SER A 22 16.82 13.76 15.70
CA SER A 22 17.02 13.67 17.14
C SER A 22 15.76 13.95 17.94
N ASP A 23 14.79 14.60 17.35
CA ASP A 23 13.53 15.01 17.96
C ASP A 23 12.44 15.22 16.90
N GLU A 24 11.21 15.50 17.36
CA GLU A 24 10.04 15.69 16.51
C GLU A 24 10.16 16.92 15.59
N GLU A 25 10.79 18.01 16.05
CA GLU A 25 10.92 19.22 15.26
C GLU A 25 11.85 18.99 14.07
N VAL A 26 12.97 18.30 14.27
CA VAL A 26 13.91 17.89 13.20
C VAL A 26 13.23 16.94 12.22
N LEU A 27 12.47 15.96 12.72
CA LEU A 27 11.71 15.03 11.87
C LEU A 27 10.69 15.78 11.02
N ARG A 28 9.90 16.68 11.61
CA ARG A 28 8.92 17.50 10.90
C ARG A 28 9.57 18.35 9.82
N ALA A 29 10.65 19.04 10.15
CA ALA A 29 11.39 19.86 9.20
C ALA A 29 11.96 19.03 8.04
N GLY A 30 12.45 17.82 8.30
CA GLY A 30 12.89 16.86 7.27
C GLY A 30 11.74 16.46 6.34
N MET A 31 10.57 16.14 6.88
CA MET A 31 9.38 15.81 6.09
C MET A 31 8.88 16.99 5.25
N ASP A 32 8.96 18.22 5.75
CA ASP A 32 8.59 19.41 4.98
C ASP A 32 9.53 19.66 3.81
N ARG A 33 10.86 19.50 4.03
CA ARG A 33 11.85 19.56 2.95
C ARG A 33 11.61 18.46 1.90
N ALA A 34 11.30 17.24 2.32
CA ALA A 34 10.96 16.15 1.42
C ALA A 34 9.77 16.51 0.53
N ARG A 35 8.67 17.04 1.11
CA ARG A 35 7.49 17.46 0.35
C ARG A 35 7.82 18.53 -0.69
N ALA A 36 8.60 19.53 -0.30
CA ALA A 36 9.01 20.61 -1.21
C ALA A 36 9.86 20.06 -2.37
N ALA A 37 10.82 19.16 -2.08
CA ALA A 37 11.68 18.54 -3.10
C ALA A 37 10.86 17.70 -4.09
N PHE A 38 9.98 16.83 -3.58
CA PHE A 38 9.11 15.99 -4.44
C PHE A 38 8.13 16.83 -5.25
N GLY A 39 7.55 17.89 -4.68
CA GLY A 39 6.68 18.81 -5.39
C GLY A 39 7.35 19.42 -6.63
N ALA A 40 8.63 19.75 -6.55
CA ALA A 40 9.41 20.28 -7.67
C ALA A 40 9.71 19.23 -8.77
N GLU A 41 9.72 17.94 -8.42
CA GLU A 41 10.10 16.85 -9.33
C GLU A 41 8.91 16.18 -10.04
N VAL A 42 7.66 16.40 -9.60
CA VAL A 42 6.45 15.75 -10.16
C VAL A 42 6.34 15.85 -11.68
N ALA A 43 6.77 16.98 -12.27
CA ALA A 43 6.69 17.20 -13.70
C ALA A 43 7.85 16.59 -14.51
N ARG A 44 8.95 16.19 -13.85
CA ARG A 44 10.22 15.83 -14.50
C ARG A 44 10.57 14.36 -14.34
N THR A 45 10.16 13.74 -13.25
CA THR A 45 10.53 12.37 -12.88
C THR A 45 9.38 11.39 -13.18
N PRO A 46 9.66 10.17 -13.68
CA PRO A 46 8.64 9.15 -13.89
C PRO A 46 7.90 8.83 -12.58
N ALA A 47 6.57 8.71 -12.67
CA ALA A 47 5.72 8.58 -11.49
C ALA A 47 5.97 7.30 -10.66
N LEU A 48 6.37 6.20 -11.30
CA LEU A 48 6.77 4.98 -10.58
C LEU A 48 8.03 5.19 -9.75
N THR A 49 9.02 5.91 -10.28
CA THR A 49 10.24 6.29 -9.56
C THR A 49 9.91 7.21 -8.38
N LEU A 50 9.05 8.20 -8.61
CA LEU A 50 8.57 9.08 -7.52
C LEU A 50 7.83 8.30 -6.44
N ALA A 51 6.97 7.35 -6.83
CA ALA A 51 6.19 6.54 -5.89
C ALA A 51 7.11 5.67 -5.02
N ALA A 52 8.09 5.02 -5.62
CA ALA A 52 9.08 4.23 -4.90
C ALA A 52 9.87 5.11 -3.91
N ALA A 53 10.43 6.21 -4.38
CA ALA A 53 11.22 7.13 -3.56
C ALA A 53 10.40 7.79 -2.44
N TRP A 54 9.14 8.19 -2.72
CA TRP A 54 8.26 8.74 -1.70
C TRP A 54 7.87 7.70 -0.64
N SER A 55 7.70 6.45 -1.04
CA SER A 55 7.46 5.35 -0.11
C SER A 55 8.65 5.14 0.83
N GLU A 56 9.89 5.26 0.33
CA GLU A 56 11.09 5.22 1.17
C GLU A 56 11.09 6.38 2.18
N VAL A 57 10.81 7.61 1.74
CA VAL A 57 10.72 8.76 2.65
C VAL A 57 9.69 8.50 3.75
N LEU A 58 8.51 7.97 3.42
CA LEU A 58 7.49 7.65 4.41
C LEU A 58 7.95 6.53 5.36
N ARG A 59 8.62 5.48 4.86
CA ARG A 59 9.16 4.40 5.70
C ARG A 59 10.23 4.91 6.67
N HIS A 60 11.17 5.75 6.21
CA HIS A 60 12.18 6.38 7.07
C HIS A 60 11.56 7.34 8.08
N GLY A 61 10.53 8.09 7.68
CA GLY A 61 9.75 8.92 8.59
C GLY A 61 9.08 8.10 9.70
N VAL A 62 8.49 6.94 9.37
CA VAL A 62 7.93 6.01 10.35
C VAL A 62 9.02 5.45 11.26
N ALA A 63 10.15 4.99 10.71
CA ALA A 63 11.27 4.47 11.48
C ALA A 63 11.84 5.51 12.46
N ALA A 64 11.96 6.77 12.02
CA ALA A 64 12.39 7.87 12.87
C ALA A 64 11.41 8.14 14.02
N ALA A 65 10.11 8.20 13.76
CA ALA A 65 9.10 8.38 14.80
C ALA A 65 9.07 7.21 15.80
N VAL A 66 9.21 5.98 15.31
CA VAL A 66 9.35 4.78 16.14
C VAL A 66 10.56 4.90 17.07
N ARG A 67 11.71 5.28 16.55
CA ARG A 67 12.95 5.47 17.34
C ARG A 67 12.79 6.56 18.39
N LEU A 68 12.11 7.66 18.08
CA LEU A 68 11.90 8.78 19.01
C LEU A 68 10.94 8.45 20.14
N CYS A 69 9.88 7.68 19.89
CA CYS A 69 8.77 7.50 20.82
C CYS A 69 8.74 6.13 21.50
N ALA A 70 9.18 5.06 20.82
CA ALA A 70 8.98 3.71 21.33
C ALA A 70 9.96 3.33 22.43
N GLY A 71 11.01 4.14 22.70
CA GLY A 71 11.99 3.87 23.77
C GLY A 71 12.75 2.56 23.54
N VAL A 72 13.63 2.22 24.44
CA VAL A 72 14.89 1.59 24.15
C VAL A 72 15.03 0.14 24.55
N ASP A 73 14.02 -0.66 24.68
CA ASP A 73 14.35 -2.09 24.59
C ASP A 73 13.65 -2.70 23.38
N PRO A 74 14.37 -2.67 22.24
CA PRO A 74 13.83 -3.14 20.96
C PRO A 74 13.84 -4.67 20.85
N SER A 75 14.44 -5.41 21.78
CA SER A 75 14.65 -6.85 21.68
C SER A 75 13.37 -7.70 21.62
N ASP A 76 12.24 -7.12 22.02
CA ASP A 76 10.99 -7.86 22.19
C ASP A 76 9.90 -7.52 21.18
N TRP A 77 10.16 -6.63 20.21
CA TRP A 77 9.19 -6.23 19.21
C TRP A 77 9.82 -5.78 17.89
N ALA A 78 9.02 -5.85 16.82
CA ALA A 78 9.36 -5.34 15.50
C ALA A 78 8.18 -4.59 14.89
N TRP A 79 8.44 -3.44 14.24
CA TRP A 79 7.45 -2.61 13.58
C TRP A 79 7.41 -2.88 12.08
N PHE A 80 6.21 -3.00 11.53
CA PHE A 80 5.95 -3.23 10.11
C PHE A 80 5.02 -2.16 9.54
N VAL A 81 5.18 -1.89 8.26
CA VAL A 81 4.22 -1.14 7.44
C VAL A 81 3.60 -2.05 6.39
N SER A 82 2.44 -1.67 5.86
CA SER A 82 1.74 -2.40 4.81
C SER A 82 1.23 -1.46 3.72
N GLY A 83 0.53 -2.01 2.77
CA GLY A 83 -0.18 -1.27 1.73
C GLY A 83 0.72 -0.58 0.72
N SER A 84 0.28 0.57 0.21
CA SER A 84 0.99 1.27 -0.86
C SER A 84 2.39 1.75 -0.47
N VAL A 85 2.61 2.06 0.81
CA VAL A 85 3.92 2.47 1.33
C VAL A 85 4.90 1.30 1.30
N ALA A 86 4.47 0.12 1.74
CA ALA A 86 5.30 -1.07 1.69
C ALA A 86 5.58 -1.53 0.25
N ARG A 87 4.60 -1.41 -0.66
CA ARG A 87 4.76 -1.80 -2.06
C ARG A 87 5.61 -0.84 -2.91
N GLY A 88 6.07 0.29 -2.35
CA GLY A 88 6.77 1.31 -3.15
C GLY A 88 5.83 2.09 -4.10
N GLU A 89 4.55 2.21 -3.77
CA GLU A 89 3.50 2.76 -4.65
C GLU A 89 2.75 3.94 -4.01
N ALA A 90 3.32 4.57 -2.98
CA ALA A 90 2.71 5.70 -2.31
C ALA A 90 2.58 6.91 -3.24
N ALA A 91 1.52 7.67 -3.05
CA ALA A 91 1.30 8.96 -3.71
C ALA A 91 1.32 10.09 -2.67
N PRO A 92 1.41 11.36 -3.07
CA PRO A 92 1.29 12.49 -2.15
C PRO A 92 0.07 12.35 -1.23
N GLY A 93 0.28 12.49 0.08
CA GLY A 93 -0.77 12.34 1.09
C GLY A 93 -1.29 10.90 1.29
N SER A 94 -0.54 9.88 0.87
CA SER A 94 -0.83 8.48 1.26
C SER A 94 -0.72 8.32 2.76
N ASP A 95 -1.66 7.58 3.32
CA ASP A 95 -1.67 7.11 4.69
C ASP A 95 -0.72 5.92 4.90
N VAL A 96 -0.37 5.65 6.16
CA VAL A 96 0.47 4.52 6.54
C VAL A 96 -0.34 3.50 7.32
N GLU A 97 -0.34 2.27 6.85
CA GLU A 97 -0.86 1.09 7.53
C GLU A 97 0.28 0.48 8.35
N THR A 98 0.08 0.24 9.64
CA THR A 98 1.16 -0.18 10.54
C THR A 98 0.78 -1.34 11.42
N MET A 99 1.77 -2.16 11.77
CA MET A 99 1.60 -3.35 12.62
C MET A 99 2.83 -3.54 13.52
N ILE A 100 2.64 -4.24 14.63
CA ILE A 100 3.72 -4.66 15.53
C ILE A 100 3.66 -6.18 15.71
N VAL A 101 4.82 -6.80 15.61
CA VAL A 101 5.07 -8.17 16.07
C VAL A 101 5.76 -8.08 17.42
N LEU A 102 5.25 -8.80 18.41
CA LEU A 102 5.82 -8.96 19.75
C LEU A 102 6.46 -10.32 19.87
N SER A 103 7.53 -10.45 20.66
CA SER A 103 7.99 -11.74 21.16
C SER A 103 6.87 -12.42 21.96
N ASP A 104 6.81 -13.74 21.90
CA ASP A 104 5.85 -14.52 22.68
C ASP A 104 6.11 -14.43 24.19
N SER A 105 7.32 -14.01 24.61
CA SER A 105 7.70 -13.76 25.99
C SER A 105 7.09 -12.48 26.60
N VAL A 106 6.63 -11.52 25.76
CA VAL A 106 6.03 -10.27 26.24
C VAL A 106 4.69 -10.56 26.90
N ASP A 107 4.53 -10.14 28.15
CA ASP A 107 3.29 -10.27 28.90
C ASP A 107 2.22 -9.21 28.47
N ASP A 108 1.06 -9.27 29.09
CA ASP A 108 -0.04 -8.34 28.76
C ASP A 108 0.23 -6.90 29.22
N ALA A 109 1.02 -6.71 30.28
CA ALA A 109 1.42 -5.40 30.74
C ALA A 109 2.41 -4.74 29.77
N GLY A 110 3.42 -5.47 29.30
CA GLY A 110 4.35 -5.03 28.26
C GLY A 110 3.64 -4.72 26.94
N LYS A 111 2.67 -5.55 26.55
CA LYS A 111 1.82 -5.26 25.39
C LYS A 111 1.01 -3.99 25.55
N ALA A 112 0.42 -3.75 26.73
CA ALA A 112 -0.35 -2.53 27.00
C ALA A 112 0.54 -1.28 26.96
N ASP A 113 1.75 -1.34 27.50
CA ASP A 113 2.73 -0.26 27.42
C ASP A 113 3.13 0.04 25.97
N LEU A 114 3.40 -0.98 25.18
CA LEU A 114 3.75 -0.79 23.76
C LEU A 114 2.59 -0.25 22.93
N LEU A 115 1.34 -0.61 23.23
CA LEU A 115 0.17 -0.02 22.59
C LEU A 115 0.06 1.49 22.87
N ALA A 116 0.38 1.93 24.11
CA ALA A 116 0.41 3.34 24.47
C ALA A 116 1.52 4.09 23.72
N ARG A 117 2.73 3.50 23.65
CA ARG A 117 3.84 4.05 22.86
C ARG A 117 3.52 4.11 21.37
N ALA A 118 2.87 3.09 20.83
CA ALA A 118 2.42 3.08 19.44
C ALA A 118 1.41 4.19 19.14
N ALA A 119 0.55 4.54 20.11
CA ALA A 119 -0.35 5.69 19.97
C ALA A 119 0.44 7.01 19.90
N GLU A 120 1.50 7.17 20.71
CA GLU A 120 2.37 8.35 20.65
C GLU A 120 3.16 8.42 19.33
N VAL A 121 3.65 7.29 18.82
CA VAL A 121 4.26 7.22 17.48
C VAL A 121 3.29 7.77 16.43
N HIS A 122 2.03 7.32 16.43
CA HIS A 122 1.04 7.81 15.47
C HIS A 122 0.72 9.29 15.65
N ALA A 123 0.65 9.79 16.89
CA ALA A 123 0.46 11.21 17.15
C ALA A 123 1.64 12.06 16.64
N THR A 124 2.87 11.59 16.82
CA THR A 124 4.08 12.22 16.28
C THR A 124 4.09 12.21 14.76
N LEU A 125 3.76 11.07 14.13
CA LEU A 125 3.64 10.96 12.68
C LEU A 125 2.64 11.98 12.12
N GLU A 126 1.48 12.11 12.76
CA GLU A 126 0.44 13.05 12.34
C GLU A 126 0.92 14.51 12.46
N ARG A 127 1.62 14.87 13.56
CA ARG A 127 2.26 16.18 13.72
C ARG A 127 3.38 16.44 12.70
N CYS A 128 4.01 15.39 12.15
CA CYS A 128 4.96 15.47 11.05
C CYS A 128 4.31 15.36 9.67
N GLY A 129 2.97 15.35 9.60
CA GLY A 129 2.20 15.29 8.36
C GLY A 129 2.20 13.93 7.68
N ILE A 130 2.48 12.85 8.40
CA ILE A 130 2.33 11.45 7.96
C ILE A 130 1.06 10.91 8.60
N ARG A 131 0.02 10.68 7.80
CA ARG A 131 -1.29 10.24 8.30
C ARG A 131 -1.32 8.73 8.52
N GLY A 132 -1.93 8.30 9.62
CA GLY A 132 -2.28 6.90 9.82
C GLY A 132 -3.48 6.49 8.97
N ASP A 133 -3.63 5.18 8.71
CA ASP A 133 -4.74 4.62 7.95
C ASP A 133 -6.10 4.94 8.57
N ALA A 134 -6.98 5.56 7.79
CA ALA A 134 -8.33 5.95 8.21
C ALA A 134 -9.24 4.75 8.52
N ASN A 135 -8.97 3.57 7.96
CA ASN A 135 -9.70 2.33 8.26
C ASN A 135 -9.22 1.68 9.57
N GLY A 136 -8.16 2.23 10.16
CA GLY A 136 -7.65 1.87 11.47
C GLY A 136 -6.70 0.69 11.48
N VAL A 137 -5.98 0.44 10.41
CA VAL A 137 -4.82 -0.47 10.39
C VAL A 137 -3.64 0.26 11.05
N LEU A 138 -3.67 0.32 12.38
CA LEU A 138 -2.73 1.07 13.20
C LEU A 138 -2.12 0.17 14.28
N ALA A 139 -0.82 0.20 14.43
CA ALA A 139 -0.07 -0.55 15.43
C ALA A 139 -0.52 -0.27 16.88
N SER A 140 -1.12 0.91 17.14
CA SER A 140 -1.73 1.26 18.42
C SER A 140 -3.04 0.52 18.72
N ARG A 141 -3.54 -0.28 17.79
CA ARG A 141 -4.76 -1.08 18.02
C ARG A 141 -4.40 -2.53 18.35
N PRO A 142 -5.03 -3.16 19.35
CA PRO A 142 -4.70 -4.53 19.78
C PRO A 142 -4.74 -5.59 18.67
N ARG A 143 -5.54 -5.37 17.62
CA ARG A 143 -5.64 -6.25 16.45
C ARG A 143 -4.34 -6.27 15.63
N PHE A 144 -3.61 -5.17 15.59
CA PHE A 144 -2.40 -4.98 14.80
C PHE A 144 -1.11 -4.93 15.65
N CYS A 145 -1.23 -5.20 16.96
CA CYS A 145 -0.13 -5.38 17.90
C CYS A 145 -0.27 -6.78 18.53
N ARG A 146 0.43 -7.77 17.98
CA ARG A 146 0.23 -9.18 18.35
C ARG A 146 1.56 -9.89 18.55
N ARG A 147 1.55 -10.94 19.38
CA ARG A 147 2.69 -11.83 19.54
C ARG A 147 2.94 -12.62 18.26
N LEU A 148 4.17 -13.04 18.03
CA LEU A 148 4.60 -13.76 16.83
C LEU A 148 3.76 -15.03 16.61
N GLY A 149 3.60 -15.85 17.65
CA GLY A 149 2.75 -17.05 17.57
C GLY A 149 1.31 -16.71 17.20
N SER A 150 0.75 -15.61 17.73
CA SER A 150 -0.59 -15.14 17.38
C SER A 150 -0.70 -14.64 15.93
N TRP A 151 0.37 -14.07 15.36
CA TRP A 151 0.41 -13.73 13.93
C TRP A 151 0.45 -15.01 13.08
N ALA A 152 1.30 -15.98 13.42
CA ALA A 152 1.41 -17.26 12.71
C ALA A 152 0.06 -18.03 12.69
N GLU A 153 -0.58 -18.18 13.86
CA GLU A 153 -1.91 -18.79 13.98
C GLU A 153 -2.98 -18.01 13.16
N GLY A 154 -2.89 -16.68 13.17
CA GLY A 154 -3.76 -15.82 12.39
C GLY A 154 -3.60 -16.06 10.89
N ILE A 155 -2.37 -16.08 10.39
CA ILE A 155 -2.05 -16.31 8.97
C ILE A 155 -2.59 -17.67 8.52
N ASP A 156 -2.37 -18.74 9.27
CA ASP A 156 -2.86 -20.08 8.93
C ASP A 156 -4.40 -20.14 8.96
N ARG A 157 -5.04 -19.50 9.94
CA ARG A 157 -6.50 -19.43 10.04
C ARG A 157 -7.10 -18.63 8.89
N TRP A 158 -6.54 -17.47 8.55
CA TRP A 158 -7.04 -16.65 7.44
C TRP A 158 -6.85 -17.32 6.09
N ALA A 159 -5.79 -18.10 5.94
CA ALA A 159 -5.55 -18.88 4.72
C ALA A 159 -6.53 -20.06 4.59
N SER A 160 -6.82 -20.77 5.69
CA SER A 160 -7.73 -21.93 5.68
C SER A 160 -9.20 -21.53 5.71
N GLN A 161 -9.55 -20.43 6.38
CA GLN A 161 -10.91 -19.93 6.58
C GLN A 161 -11.04 -18.44 6.23
N PRO A 162 -10.85 -18.04 4.96
CA PRO A 162 -10.77 -16.64 4.54
C PRO A 162 -12.04 -15.82 4.76
N GLY A 163 -13.20 -16.48 4.92
CA GLY A 163 -14.47 -15.83 5.27
C GLY A 163 -14.57 -15.42 6.73
N ALA A 164 -13.76 -16.02 7.61
CA ALA A 164 -13.74 -15.69 9.03
C ALA A 164 -12.79 -14.54 9.32
N ASP A 165 -13.12 -13.73 10.35
CA ASP A 165 -12.26 -12.70 10.93
C ASP A 165 -11.60 -11.74 9.89
N ARG A 166 -12.32 -11.43 8.81
CA ARG A 166 -11.80 -10.64 7.67
C ARG A 166 -10.54 -11.25 7.03
N GLY A 167 -10.46 -12.58 6.93
CA GLY A 167 -9.28 -13.30 6.50
C GLY A 167 -8.71 -12.82 5.17
N VAL A 168 -9.55 -12.52 4.16
CA VAL A 168 -9.11 -11.95 2.87
C VAL A 168 -8.37 -10.63 3.06
N VAL A 169 -8.91 -9.72 3.88
CA VAL A 169 -8.29 -8.41 4.16
C VAL A 169 -6.97 -8.60 4.92
N MET A 170 -6.97 -9.44 5.96
CA MET A 170 -5.77 -9.71 6.76
C MET A 170 -4.68 -10.37 5.93
N THR A 171 -5.01 -11.35 5.08
CA THR A 171 -4.05 -11.93 4.13
C THR A 171 -3.48 -10.87 3.18
N GLY A 172 -4.32 -9.97 2.69
CA GLY A 172 -3.87 -8.86 1.84
C GLY A 172 -2.89 -7.92 2.55
N LEU A 173 -3.18 -7.57 3.81
CA LEU A 173 -2.30 -6.74 4.62
C LEU A 173 -0.94 -7.42 4.88
N MET A 174 -0.95 -8.70 5.26
CA MET A 174 0.29 -9.44 5.51
C MET A 174 1.10 -9.64 4.22
N ALA A 175 0.45 -9.95 3.11
CA ALA A 175 1.11 -10.08 1.81
C ALA A 175 1.78 -8.78 1.33
N ASP A 176 1.29 -7.64 1.75
CA ASP A 176 1.83 -6.32 1.41
C ASP A 176 2.70 -5.73 2.53
N SER A 177 3.15 -6.53 3.51
CA SER A 177 3.94 -6.02 4.64
C SER A 177 5.43 -6.06 4.39
N THR A 178 6.12 -5.06 4.95
CA THR A 178 7.58 -5.01 5.12
C THR A 178 7.90 -4.24 6.39
N GLY A 179 9.06 -4.48 6.98
CA GLY A 179 9.39 -3.81 8.24
C GLY A 179 10.67 -4.30 8.88
N GLY A 180 10.60 -4.62 10.19
CA GLY A 180 11.75 -5.05 10.96
C GLY A 180 12.41 -3.91 11.75
N TRP A 181 11.77 -2.74 11.83
CA TRP A 181 12.27 -1.69 12.72
C TRP A 181 11.95 -2.04 14.16
N GLY A 182 12.99 -2.23 14.91
CA GLY A 182 12.97 -2.75 16.26
C GLY A 182 14.18 -3.65 16.42
N ALA A 183 14.36 -4.30 17.55
CA ALA A 183 15.52 -5.17 17.74
C ALA A 183 15.13 -6.63 17.90
N MET A 184 13.90 -6.98 17.68
CA MET A 184 13.58 -8.37 17.45
C MET A 184 14.26 -8.79 16.15
N ASP A 185 15.08 -9.85 16.19
CA ASP A 185 15.74 -10.42 15.01
C ASP A 185 14.69 -11.11 14.13
N LEU A 186 13.90 -10.27 13.44
CA LEU A 186 12.90 -10.68 12.48
C LEU A 186 13.29 -10.15 11.10
N ALA A 187 13.17 -11.00 10.09
CA ALA A 187 13.36 -10.58 8.71
C ALA A 187 12.30 -9.52 8.32
N GLU A 188 12.70 -8.55 7.50
CA GLU A 188 11.80 -7.49 6.98
C GLU A 188 10.54 -8.05 6.33
N ASP A 189 10.61 -9.27 5.82
CA ASP A 189 9.57 -9.94 5.05
C ASP A 189 8.90 -11.10 5.79
N GLU A 190 9.17 -11.30 7.07
CA GLU A 190 8.69 -12.43 7.88
C GLU A 190 7.20 -12.69 7.70
N LEU A 191 6.36 -11.67 7.92
CA LEU A 191 4.90 -11.82 7.80
C LEU A 191 4.46 -12.12 6.35
N ARG A 192 5.16 -11.54 5.38
CA ARG A 192 4.87 -11.75 3.95
C ARG A 192 5.24 -13.14 3.51
N VAL A 193 6.44 -13.61 3.83
CA VAL A 193 6.91 -14.97 3.50
C VAL A 193 6.00 -16.03 4.12
N ALA A 194 5.64 -15.88 5.39
CA ALA A 194 4.68 -16.77 6.05
C ALA A 194 3.32 -16.78 5.33
N THR A 195 2.83 -15.61 4.90
CA THR A 195 1.57 -15.46 4.19
C THR A 195 1.61 -16.09 2.79
N VAL A 196 2.68 -15.90 2.03
CA VAL A 196 2.90 -16.54 0.71
C VAL A 196 2.88 -18.06 0.88
N ALA A 197 3.63 -18.59 1.86
CA ALA A 197 3.67 -20.01 2.14
C ALA A 197 2.30 -20.57 2.55
N ALA A 198 1.54 -19.86 3.38
CA ALA A 198 0.19 -20.26 3.76
C ALA A 198 -0.78 -20.23 2.57
N ALA A 199 -0.73 -19.18 1.73
CA ALA A 199 -1.57 -19.07 0.54
C ALA A 199 -1.29 -20.18 -0.49
N ARG A 200 -0.02 -20.57 -0.66
CA ARG A 200 0.33 -21.71 -1.53
C ARG A 200 -0.27 -23.03 -1.07
N ARG A 201 -0.29 -23.28 0.24
CA ARG A 201 -0.85 -24.52 0.83
C ARG A 201 -2.37 -24.55 0.84
N ASN A 202 -3.04 -23.38 0.82
CA ASN A 202 -4.48 -23.26 1.05
C ASN A 202 -5.21 -22.73 -0.19
N TYR A 203 -5.95 -23.61 -0.88
CA TYR A 203 -6.81 -23.22 -1.99
C TYR A 203 -7.91 -22.21 -1.60
N PRO A 204 -8.58 -22.34 -0.41
CA PRO A 204 -9.67 -21.44 -0.03
C PRO A 204 -9.30 -19.95 -0.08
N VAL A 205 -8.12 -19.56 0.42
CA VAL A 205 -7.71 -18.15 0.40
C VAL A 205 -7.42 -17.66 -1.01
N ARG A 206 -6.81 -18.48 -1.87
CA ARG A 206 -6.59 -18.08 -3.29
C ARG A 206 -7.90 -17.85 -4.01
N GLN A 207 -8.89 -18.71 -3.78
CA GLN A 207 -10.24 -18.55 -4.34
C GLN A 207 -10.93 -17.29 -3.80
N ALA A 208 -10.84 -17.04 -2.49
CA ALA A 208 -11.42 -15.86 -1.87
C ALA A 208 -10.76 -14.55 -2.33
N LEU A 209 -9.43 -14.55 -2.50
CA LEU A 209 -8.70 -13.40 -3.06
C LEU A 209 -9.08 -13.14 -4.53
N LEU A 210 -9.29 -14.20 -5.34
CA LEU A 210 -9.79 -14.06 -6.71
C LEU A 210 -11.20 -13.45 -6.72
N GLN A 211 -12.08 -13.93 -5.85
CA GLN A 211 -13.42 -13.37 -5.72
C GLN A 211 -13.38 -11.89 -5.29
N ASP A 212 -12.51 -11.53 -4.33
CA ASP A 212 -12.33 -10.14 -3.91
C ASP A 212 -11.76 -9.26 -5.03
N ALA A 213 -10.78 -9.77 -5.79
CA ALA A 213 -10.18 -9.06 -6.92
C ALA A 213 -11.17 -8.80 -8.08
N THR A 214 -12.17 -9.68 -8.23
CA THR A 214 -13.16 -9.61 -9.31
C THR A 214 -14.52 -9.04 -8.86
N ALA A 215 -14.75 -8.87 -7.55
CA ALA A 215 -15.99 -8.33 -6.99
C ALA A 215 -16.17 -6.84 -7.30
N ILE A 216 -15.07 -6.08 -7.31
CA ILE A 216 -15.09 -4.65 -7.62
C ILE A 216 -15.05 -4.48 -9.13
N ARG A 217 -16.19 -4.12 -9.71
CA ARG A 217 -16.23 -3.69 -11.11
C ARG A 217 -15.71 -2.25 -11.17
N ALA A 218 -14.59 -2.07 -11.85
CA ALA A 218 -14.16 -0.75 -12.27
C ALA A 218 -15.31 -0.11 -13.06
N THR A 219 -15.94 0.94 -12.52
CA THR A 219 -17.09 1.59 -13.16
C THR A 219 -16.90 3.10 -13.16
N LEU A 220 -17.05 3.69 -14.34
CA LEU A 220 -17.16 5.13 -14.49
C LEU A 220 -18.61 5.51 -14.77
N PRO A 221 -19.08 6.67 -14.30
CA PRO A 221 -20.39 7.19 -14.67
C PRO A 221 -20.53 7.27 -16.18
N SER A 222 -21.63 6.74 -16.72
CA SER A 222 -21.95 6.91 -18.15
C SER A 222 -22.19 8.38 -18.48
N ARG A 223 -21.94 8.78 -19.74
CA ARG A 223 -22.24 10.15 -20.20
C ARG A 223 -23.67 10.57 -19.89
N LEU A 224 -24.63 9.68 -20.11
CA LEU A 224 -26.06 9.92 -19.81
C LEU A 224 -26.28 10.16 -18.32
N ARG A 225 -25.65 9.40 -17.44
CA ARG A 225 -25.77 9.57 -15.98
C ARG A 225 -25.14 10.89 -15.52
N MET A 226 -23.99 11.27 -16.09
CA MET A 226 -23.37 12.57 -15.82
C MET A 226 -24.27 13.75 -16.17
N PHE A 227 -24.99 13.67 -17.29
CA PHE A 227 -25.97 14.71 -17.69
C PHE A 227 -27.22 14.71 -16.81
N ALA A 228 -27.71 13.54 -16.41
CA ALA A 228 -28.96 13.41 -15.67
C ALA A 228 -28.83 13.73 -14.17
N THR A 229 -27.69 13.39 -13.55
CA THR A 229 -27.52 13.49 -12.09
C THR A 229 -26.45 14.47 -11.64
N HIS A 230 -25.71 15.11 -12.55
CA HIS A 230 -24.54 15.96 -12.28
C HIS A 230 -23.46 15.27 -11.44
N ALA A 231 -23.56 13.94 -11.29
CA ALA A 231 -22.60 13.13 -10.52
C ALA A 231 -21.46 12.71 -11.45
N ASP A 232 -20.41 13.51 -11.49
CA ASP A 232 -19.22 13.29 -12.33
C ASP A 232 -17.97 12.94 -11.54
N ALA A 233 -18.08 12.85 -10.21
CA ALA A 233 -16.98 12.50 -9.31
C ALA A 233 -16.67 11.02 -9.38
N VAL A 234 -15.38 10.68 -9.47
CA VAL A 234 -14.86 9.30 -9.51
C VAL A 234 -13.66 9.19 -8.58
N ASP A 235 -13.71 8.23 -7.68
CA ASP A 235 -12.52 7.81 -6.92
C ASP A 235 -11.68 6.88 -7.79
N VAL A 236 -10.54 7.40 -8.26
CA VAL A 236 -9.65 6.69 -9.19
C VAL A 236 -8.98 5.50 -8.50
N LYS A 237 -8.69 5.59 -7.19
CA LYS A 237 -8.13 4.48 -6.43
C LYS A 237 -9.10 3.31 -6.42
N LEU A 238 -10.32 3.54 -5.95
CA LEU A 238 -11.35 2.49 -5.88
C LEU A 238 -11.80 2.01 -7.26
N ALA A 239 -11.93 2.90 -8.22
CA ALA A 239 -12.48 2.57 -9.54
C ALA A 239 -11.49 1.86 -10.47
N ALA A 240 -10.18 2.03 -10.29
CA ALA A 240 -9.20 1.55 -11.25
C ALA A 240 -7.91 0.98 -10.64
N ILE A 241 -7.32 1.64 -9.63
CA ILE A 241 -6.04 1.19 -9.04
C ILE A 241 -6.23 -0.07 -8.21
N ASP A 242 -7.16 -0.06 -7.26
CA ASP A 242 -7.40 -1.21 -6.37
C ASP A 242 -7.74 -2.51 -7.12
N PRO A 243 -8.54 -2.52 -8.20
CA PRO A 243 -8.74 -3.70 -9.02
C PRO A 243 -7.43 -4.29 -9.57
N VAL A 244 -6.51 -3.47 -10.11
CA VAL A 244 -5.22 -3.96 -10.61
C VAL A 244 -4.37 -4.50 -9.47
N VAL A 245 -4.26 -3.77 -8.35
CA VAL A 245 -3.50 -4.22 -7.16
C VAL A 245 -4.04 -5.53 -6.62
N LYS A 246 -5.36 -5.70 -6.56
CA LYS A 246 -5.99 -6.95 -6.08
C LYS A 246 -5.74 -8.12 -7.03
N ILE A 247 -5.82 -7.91 -8.35
CA ILE A 247 -5.48 -8.93 -9.35
C ILE A 247 -4.00 -9.34 -9.20
N ALA A 248 -3.10 -8.38 -9.11
CA ALA A 248 -1.67 -8.64 -8.94
C ALA A 248 -1.36 -9.37 -7.62
N ARG A 249 -2.02 -9.00 -6.52
CA ARG A 249 -1.86 -9.68 -5.22
C ARG A 249 -2.36 -11.11 -5.29
N TRP A 250 -3.56 -11.34 -5.81
CA TRP A 250 -4.11 -12.69 -5.97
C TRP A 250 -3.21 -13.55 -6.86
N SER A 251 -2.82 -13.05 -8.02
CA SER A 251 -2.02 -13.81 -8.99
C SER A 251 -0.59 -14.04 -8.50
N GLY A 252 0.03 -13.04 -7.87
CA GLY A 252 1.34 -13.17 -7.24
C GLY A 252 1.35 -14.23 -6.13
N LEU A 253 0.40 -14.16 -5.19
CA LEU A 253 0.26 -15.19 -4.13
C LEU A 253 0.00 -16.58 -4.71
N SER A 254 -0.76 -16.68 -5.81
CA SER A 254 -1.01 -17.94 -6.50
C SER A 254 0.24 -18.48 -7.20
N ALA A 255 1.07 -17.60 -7.74
CA ALA A 255 2.39 -17.92 -8.30
C ALA A 255 3.45 -18.24 -7.23
N GLY A 256 3.22 -17.82 -5.99
CA GLY A 256 4.19 -17.93 -4.91
C GLY A 256 5.24 -16.81 -4.93
N SER A 257 4.89 -15.67 -5.51
CA SER A 257 5.72 -14.47 -5.52
C SER A 257 5.86 -13.89 -4.12
N ASP A 258 7.08 -13.55 -3.74
CA ASP A 258 7.43 -12.82 -2.53
C ASP A 258 7.69 -11.32 -2.79
N HIS A 259 7.55 -10.86 -4.02
CA HIS A 259 7.66 -9.45 -4.36
C HIS A 259 6.51 -8.62 -3.77
N LEU A 260 6.82 -7.36 -3.41
CA LEU A 260 5.84 -6.38 -2.93
C LEU A 260 5.16 -5.63 -4.08
N SER A 261 5.94 -5.22 -5.07
CA SER A 261 5.49 -4.38 -6.19
C SER A 261 4.37 -5.06 -6.99
N THR A 262 3.34 -4.28 -7.31
CA THR A 262 2.23 -4.71 -8.18
C THR A 262 2.73 -5.22 -9.52
N LEU A 263 3.69 -4.53 -10.15
CA LEU A 263 4.22 -4.92 -11.46
C LEU A 263 5.03 -6.21 -11.40
N GLN A 264 5.92 -6.38 -10.41
CA GLN A 264 6.70 -7.60 -10.25
C GLN A 264 5.81 -8.83 -9.96
N ARG A 265 4.74 -8.66 -9.17
CA ARG A 265 3.74 -9.74 -8.95
C ARG A 265 3.04 -10.15 -10.23
N LEU A 266 2.74 -9.21 -11.13
CA LEU A 266 2.18 -9.51 -12.45
C LEU A 266 3.19 -10.28 -13.32
N ASP A 267 4.46 -9.90 -13.31
CA ASP A 267 5.53 -10.59 -14.04
C ASP A 267 5.70 -12.04 -13.55
N ASP A 268 5.74 -12.24 -12.24
CA ASP A 268 5.82 -13.58 -11.64
C ASP A 268 4.57 -14.42 -11.97
N ALA A 269 3.40 -13.80 -12.01
CA ALA A 269 2.16 -14.48 -12.38
C ALA A 269 2.16 -14.93 -13.85
N ALA A 270 2.74 -14.13 -14.75
CA ALA A 270 2.95 -14.53 -16.15
C ALA A 270 3.95 -15.69 -16.25
N ALA A 271 5.10 -15.56 -15.57
CA ALA A 271 6.14 -16.59 -15.56
C ALA A 271 5.64 -17.94 -15.02
N ALA A 272 4.73 -17.92 -14.05
CA ALA A 272 4.08 -19.10 -13.48
C ALA A 272 2.82 -19.56 -14.25
N ASN A 273 2.46 -18.92 -15.36
CA ASN A 273 1.24 -19.18 -16.14
C ASN A 273 -0.06 -19.08 -15.31
N VAL A 274 -0.10 -18.21 -14.29
CA VAL A 274 -1.31 -17.87 -13.53
C VAL A 274 -2.16 -16.84 -14.28
N LEU A 275 -1.50 -15.92 -14.99
CA LEU A 275 -2.10 -14.95 -15.91
C LEU A 275 -1.49 -15.09 -17.30
N ASP A 276 -2.27 -14.79 -18.33
CA ASP A 276 -1.76 -14.71 -19.70
C ASP A 276 -0.83 -13.50 -19.86
N ALA A 277 0.25 -13.64 -20.61
CA ALA A 277 1.24 -12.58 -20.85
C ALA A 277 0.62 -11.31 -21.47
N GLU A 278 -0.41 -11.46 -22.33
CA GLU A 278 -1.14 -10.34 -22.92
C GLU A 278 -1.92 -9.56 -21.86
N ASP A 279 -2.65 -10.25 -20.97
CA ASP A 279 -3.36 -9.61 -19.84
C ASP A 279 -2.38 -8.90 -18.91
N VAL A 280 -1.22 -9.49 -18.65
CA VAL A 280 -0.17 -8.87 -17.82
C VAL A 280 0.36 -7.60 -18.49
N SER A 281 0.66 -7.61 -19.79
CA SER A 281 1.10 -6.41 -20.51
C SER A 281 0.07 -5.29 -20.43
N ILE A 282 -1.21 -5.61 -20.60
CA ILE A 282 -2.31 -4.63 -20.47
C ILE A 282 -2.38 -4.06 -19.04
N LEU A 283 -2.28 -4.91 -18.04
CA LEU A 283 -2.31 -4.48 -16.62
C LEU A 283 -1.10 -3.60 -16.25
N HIS A 284 0.09 -3.89 -16.78
CA HIS A 284 1.29 -3.07 -16.66
C HIS A 284 1.07 -1.65 -17.20
N ASP A 285 0.56 -1.54 -18.44
CA ASP A 285 0.30 -0.25 -19.07
C ASP A 285 -0.78 0.53 -18.31
N CYS A 286 -1.85 -0.16 -17.91
CA CYS A 286 -2.93 0.42 -17.12
C CYS A 286 -2.40 0.95 -15.78
N PHE A 287 -1.64 0.14 -15.03
CA PHE A 287 -1.13 0.52 -13.71
C PHE A 287 -0.13 1.68 -13.81
N THR A 288 0.79 1.63 -14.75
CA THR A 288 1.78 2.69 -14.99
C THR A 288 1.09 4.03 -15.29
N TRP A 289 0.07 4.01 -16.15
CA TRP A 289 -0.69 5.21 -16.46
C TRP A 289 -1.50 5.70 -15.24
N LEU A 290 -2.11 4.79 -14.48
CA LEU A 290 -2.90 5.13 -13.27
C LEU A 290 -2.03 5.75 -12.18
N VAL A 291 -0.83 5.24 -11.92
CA VAL A 291 0.11 5.82 -10.97
C VAL A 291 0.51 7.23 -11.41
N ARG A 292 0.82 7.42 -12.69
CA ARG A 292 1.12 8.76 -13.25
C ARG A 292 -0.06 9.72 -13.11
N PHE A 293 -1.28 9.26 -13.39
CA PHE A 293 -2.48 10.06 -13.28
C PHE A 293 -2.75 10.45 -11.82
N ARG A 294 -2.65 9.50 -10.90
CA ARG A 294 -2.83 9.71 -9.45
C ARG A 294 -1.82 10.72 -8.90
N TRP A 295 -0.53 10.57 -9.26
CA TRP A 295 0.52 11.49 -8.82
C TRP A 295 0.22 12.92 -9.24
N ARG A 296 -0.23 13.12 -10.47
CA ARG A 296 -0.58 14.46 -10.98
C ARG A 296 -1.81 15.04 -10.28
N VAL A 297 -2.85 14.26 -10.07
CA VAL A 297 -4.05 14.67 -9.35
C VAL A 297 -3.72 15.09 -7.92
N ARG A 298 -2.80 14.37 -7.29
CA ARG A 298 -2.40 14.58 -5.89
C ARG A 298 -1.21 15.53 -5.72
N ALA A 299 -0.61 16.01 -6.78
CA ALA A 299 0.57 16.89 -6.70
C ALA A 299 0.31 18.14 -5.83
N GLY A 300 -0.89 18.68 -5.85
CA GLY A 300 -1.30 19.80 -5.01
C GLY A 300 -1.17 19.54 -3.51
N ALA A 301 -1.28 18.28 -3.09
CA ALA A 301 -1.12 17.91 -1.68
C ALA A 301 0.31 18.15 -1.11
N PHE A 302 1.30 18.40 -1.97
CA PHE A 302 2.62 18.84 -1.51
C PHE A 302 2.70 20.35 -1.27
N ALA A 303 1.84 21.14 -1.92
CA ALA A 303 1.75 22.59 -1.75
C ALA A 303 0.81 22.98 -0.60
N ASP A 304 -0.20 22.15 -0.30
CA ASP A 304 -1.14 22.37 0.78
C ASP A 304 -0.46 22.05 2.13
N SER A 305 -0.92 22.74 3.18
CA SER A 305 -0.43 22.43 4.54
C SER A 305 -0.76 20.97 4.89
N PRO A 306 0.23 20.11 5.14
CA PRO A 306 0.00 18.71 5.48
C PRO A 306 -0.72 18.54 6.81
N TYR A 307 -0.79 19.63 7.59
CA TYR A 307 -1.39 19.71 8.93
C TYR A 307 -2.87 20.11 8.88
N ASP A 308 -3.41 20.48 7.71
CA ASP A 308 -4.85 20.69 7.55
C ASP A 308 -5.56 19.35 7.35
N THR A 309 -5.98 18.75 8.47
CA THR A 309 -6.74 17.49 8.48
C THR A 309 -8.18 17.66 7.97
N ARG A 310 -8.65 18.89 7.77
CA ARG A 310 -10.02 19.20 7.32
C ARG A 310 -10.25 18.91 5.85
N SER A 311 -9.18 18.86 5.06
CA SER A 311 -9.26 18.50 3.64
C SER A 311 -8.51 17.17 3.43
N PRO A 312 -9.19 16.03 3.54
CA PRO A 312 -8.54 14.76 3.26
C PRO A 312 -8.07 14.72 1.81
N VAL A 313 -6.80 14.40 1.61
CA VAL A 313 -6.29 14.11 0.27
C VAL A 313 -7.00 12.85 -0.21
N ASN A 314 -7.81 12.96 -1.23
CA ASN A 314 -8.57 11.85 -1.79
C ASN A 314 -8.22 11.65 -3.27
N ASP A 315 -8.58 10.49 -3.79
CA ASP A 315 -8.39 10.13 -5.19
C ASP A 315 -9.61 10.49 -6.06
N VAL A 316 -10.51 11.36 -5.55
CA VAL A 316 -11.72 11.74 -6.23
C VAL A 316 -11.43 12.85 -7.24
N VAL A 317 -11.77 12.59 -8.49
CA VAL A 317 -11.65 13.55 -9.60
C VAL A 317 -13.01 13.85 -10.23
N SER A 318 -13.21 15.11 -10.62
CA SER A 318 -14.34 15.47 -11.50
C SER A 318 -13.99 15.13 -12.94
N LEU A 319 -14.78 14.26 -13.57
CA LEU A 319 -14.58 13.90 -14.97
C LEU A 319 -14.81 15.09 -15.93
N SER A 320 -15.66 16.03 -15.57
CA SER A 320 -15.88 17.24 -16.37
C SER A 320 -14.69 18.20 -16.31
N ALA A 321 -14.01 18.28 -15.16
CA ALA A 321 -12.79 19.08 -14.97
C ALA A 321 -11.52 18.41 -15.51
N THR A 322 -11.56 17.10 -15.75
CA THR A 322 -10.42 16.34 -16.31
C THR A 322 -10.26 16.63 -17.81
N ALA A 323 -9.01 16.76 -18.28
CA ALA A 323 -8.73 16.99 -19.70
C ALA A 323 -9.35 15.89 -20.59
N PRO A 324 -9.84 16.23 -21.80
CA PRO A 324 -10.54 15.27 -22.66
C PRO A 324 -9.73 13.99 -22.97
N GLN A 325 -8.42 14.13 -23.21
CA GLN A 325 -7.52 13.02 -23.50
C GLN A 325 -7.36 12.09 -22.28
N GLU A 326 -7.21 12.66 -21.09
CA GLU A 326 -7.08 11.91 -19.84
C GLU A 326 -8.36 11.17 -19.48
N ARG A 327 -9.49 11.84 -19.67
CA ARG A 327 -10.81 11.23 -19.49
C ARG A 327 -11.05 10.08 -20.45
N ALA A 328 -10.59 10.20 -21.71
CA ALA A 328 -10.67 9.14 -22.70
C ALA A 328 -9.77 7.95 -22.29
N MET A 329 -8.53 8.23 -21.85
CA MET A 329 -7.60 7.21 -21.38
C MET A 329 -8.12 6.51 -20.12
N LEU A 330 -8.63 7.25 -19.12
CA LEU A 330 -9.21 6.64 -17.92
C LEU A 330 -10.35 5.68 -18.26
N ARG A 331 -11.21 6.04 -19.25
CA ARG A 331 -12.25 5.13 -19.73
C ARG A 331 -11.71 3.91 -20.41
N SER A 332 -10.61 4.03 -21.16
CA SER A 332 -9.94 2.88 -21.79
C SER A 332 -9.37 1.93 -20.73
N VAL A 333 -8.60 2.48 -19.79
CA VAL A 333 -8.01 1.72 -18.67
C VAL A 333 -9.09 0.96 -17.89
N VAL A 334 -10.16 1.64 -17.49
CA VAL A 334 -11.28 1.00 -16.75
C VAL A 334 -11.93 -0.12 -17.56
N ARG A 335 -12.06 0.05 -18.88
CA ARG A 335 -12.62 -0.99 -19.76
C ARG A 335 -11.71 -2.21 -19.85
N GLU A 336 -10.39 -2.01 -20.04
CA GLU A 336 -9.40 -3.11 -20.09
C GLU A 336 -9.38 -3.89 -18.76
N VAL A 337 -9.23 -3.19 -17.64
CA VAL A 337 -9.24 -3.83 -16.31
C VAL A 337 -10.55 -4.59 -16.06
N THR A 338 -11.71 -4.02 -16.46
CA THR A 338 -13.01 -4.70 -16.36
C THR A 338 -13.07 -5.93 -17.24
N GLY A 339 -12.50 -5.88 -18.44
CA GLY A 339 -12.42 -7.02 -19.37
C GLY A 339 -11.67 -8.18 -18.75
N ILE A 340 -10.48 -7.90 -18.20
CA ILE A 340 -9.65 -8.91 -17.50
C ILE A 340 -10.36 -9.45 -16.29
N SER A 341 -10.97 -8.58 -15.43
CA SER A 341 -11.73 -9.03 -14.27
C SER A 341 -12.88 -9.98 -14.65
N ARG A 342 -13.59 -9.73 -15.75
CA ARG A 342 -14.66 -10.63 -16.26
C ARG A 342 -14.10 -11.97 -16.72
N LYS A 343 -12.98 -11.97 -17.44
CA LYS A 343 -12.28 -13.20 -17.86
C LYS A 343 -11.90 -14.04 -16.64
N LEU A 344 -11.33 -13.42 -15.61
CA LEU A 344 -10.97 -14.08 -14.36
C LEU A 344 -12.20 -14.60 -13.58
N THR A 345 -13.29 -13.85 -13.55
CA THR A 345 -14.57 -14.32 -12.95
C THR A 345 -15.09 -15.57 -13.65
N TYR A 346 -15.03 -15.60 -14.98
CA TYR A 346 -15.45 -16.78 -15.75
C TYR A 346 -14.57 -17.99 -15.44
N LEU A 347 -13.24 -17.82 -15.40
CA LEU A 347 -12.30 -18.89 -15.05
C LEU A 347 -12.53 -19.40 -13.61
N ALA A 348 -12.79 -18.51 -12.67
CA ALA A 348 -13.12 -18.88 -11.30
C ALA A 348 -14.38 -19.73 -11.21
N SER A 349 -15.42 -19.40 -11.98
CA SER A 349 -16.68 -20.16 -12.00
C SER A 349 -16.53 -21.55 -12.64
N THR A 350 -15.69 -21.69 -13.66
CA THR A 350 -15.46 -22.97 -14.34
C THR A 350 -14.54 -23.91 -13.56
N SER A 351 -13.60 -23.36 -12.76
CA SER A 351 -12.71 -24.16 -11.91
C SER A 351 -13.40 -24.69 -10.64
N ALA A 352 -14.50 -24.08 -10.21
CA ALA A 352 -15.30 -24.55 -9.08
C ALA A 352 -16.07 -25.86 -9.39
N PHE A 353 -16.14 -26.28 -10.64
CA PHE A 353 -16.79 -27.52 -11.10
C PHE A 353 -15.80 -28.67 -11.40
N ARG A 354 -14.52 -28.50 -11.16
CA ARG A 354 -13.49 -29.53 -11.23
C ARG A 354 -12.94 -29.86 -9.85
#